data_bf17c487edd8dea422c662029d2f5bd0
#
_entry.id   bf17c487edd8dea422c662029d2f5bd0
#
_cell.length_a   1.000
_cell.length_b   1.000
_cell.length_c   1.000
_cell.angle_alpha   90.00
_cell.angle_beta   90.00
_cell.angle_gamma   90.00
#
_symmetry.space_group_name_H-M   'P 1'
#
loop_
_entity.id
_entity.type
_entity.pdbx_description
1 polymer ?
#
loop_
_entity_poly.entity_id
_entity_poly.type
_entity_poly.pdbx_seq_one_letter_code
_entity_poly.pdbx_strand_id
1 'polypeptide(L)'
;MLSENRTFFEKNDSSVLVGILIKILGFCPKNTKFLKEVFIYSFYTKKRNFNQNYSLNFQRLEFLGDAVLNSIISHFLCEKFPEKKEGELTQIRSKIVCRRNLNEISKKLTISDIFFDKSMISENILGNTLEALIGFIYLEGGYKECENFVHKKILHPHVNIEKLQNEIFSYKVWILEWSQKNKFFINFKTFREDQNQNKIIYLSEFTISECGIQTKGIGSSKKKSEEMAAKKAYFIVQKQCKKIL
;
A
#
# COMPACT_ATOMS: atom_id res chain seq x y z
N MET A 1 -27.20 -20.22 29.94
CA MET A 1 -26.88 -20.96 28.69
C MET A 1 -26.36 -20.11 27.53
N LEU A 2 -26.58 -18.81 27.44
CA LEU A 2 -26.05 -17.95 26.35
C LEU A 2 -24.66 -17.33 26.63
N SER A 3 -24.16 -17.38 27.87
CA SER A 3 -22.86 -16.82 28.27
C SER A 3 -21.71 -17.83 28.15
N GLU A 4 -21.96 -19.11 28.35
CA GLU A 4 -20.92 -20.15 28.34
C GLU A 4 -20.47 -20.57 26.94
N ASN A 5 -21.36 -20.55 25.95
CA ASN A 5 -21.01 -20.83 24.56
C ASN A 5 -20.14 -19.70 23.91
N ARG A 6 -20.15 -18.49 24.47
CA ARG A 6 -19.32 -17.38 23.99
C ARG A 6 -17.84 -17.53 24.34
N THR A 7 -17.53 -18.04 25.53
CA THR A 7 -16.15 -18.18 26.01
C THR A 7 -15.41 -19.35 25.36
N PHE A 8 -16.13 -20.34 24.85
CA PHE A 8 -15.52 -21.54 24.24
C PHE A 8 -15.11 -21.28 22.78
N PHE A 9 -15.91 -20.56 22.00
CA PHE A 9 -15.57 -20.15 20.63
C PHE A 9 -14.41 -19.12 20.62
N GLU A 10 -14.41 -18.16 21.55
CA GLU A 10 -13.36 -17.15 21.66
C GLU A 10 -11.98 -17.73 21.99
N LYS A 11 -11.88 -18.82 22.76
CA LYS A 11 -10.59 -19.41 23.16
C LYS A 11 -9.94 -20.25 22.05
N ASN A 12 -10.70 -21.07 21.33
CA ASN A 12 -10.16 -21.92 20.27
C ASN A 12 -9.77 -21.10 19.02
N ASP A 13 -10.60 -20.16 18.60
CA ASP A 13 -10.30 -19.30 17.44
C ASP A 13 -9.09 -18.41 17.71
N SER A 14 -8.94 -17.89 18.92
CA SER A 14 -7.79 -17.04 19.25
C SER A 14 -6.46 -17.80 19.25
N SER A 15 -6.44 -19.11 19.55
CA SER A 15 -5.21 -19.91 19.52
C SER A 15 -4.78 -20.23 18.09
N VAL A 16 -5.72 -20.50 17.19
CA VAL A 16 -5.47 -20.71 15.76
C VAL A 16 -4.91 -19.43 15.12
N LEU A 17 -5.53 -18.29 15.40
CA LEU A 17 -5.09 -17.01 14.86
C LEU A 17 -3.69 -16.60 15.37
N VAL A 18 -3.39 -16.88 16.63
CA VAL A 18 -2.02 -16.72 17.16
C VAL A 18 -1.04 -17.63 16.43
N GLY A 19 -1.41 -18.86 16.14
CA GLY A 19 -0.60 -19.77 15.34
C GLY A 19 -0.30 -19.22 13.93
N ILE A 20 -1.31 -18.66 13.26
CA ILE A 20 -1.16 -18.00 11.96
C ILE A 20 -0.19 -16.82 12.07
N LEU A 21 -0.37 -15.94 13.05
CA LEU A 21 0.51 -14.81 13.28
C LEU A 21 1.95 -15.22 13.55
N ILE A 22 2.19 -16.24 14.39
CA ILE A 22 3.52 -16.79 14.66
C ILE A 22 4.16 -17.32 13.37
N LYS A 23 3.39 -18.00 12.52
CA LYS A 23 3.87 -18.51 11.23
C LYS A 23 4.28 -17.35 10.29
N ILE A 24 3.50 -16.28 10.24
CA ILE A 24 3.80 -15.09 9.45
C ILE A 24 5.06 -14.42 10.00
N LEU A 25 5.13 -14.18 11.31
CA LEU A 25 6.26 -13.55 11.99
C LEU A 25 7.56 -14.36 11.82
N GLY A 26 7.45 -15.70 11.87
CA GLY A 26 8.59 -16.60 11.83
C GLY A 26 9.30 -16.78 13.18
N PHE A 27 8.75 -16.22 14.26
CA PHE A 27 9.21 -16.39 15.63
C PHE A 27 8.04 -16.33 16.61
N CYS A 28 8.26 -16.83 17.83
CA CYS A 28 7.25 -16.74 18.90
C CYS A 28 7.43 -15.42 19.66
N PRO A 29 6.46 -14.50 19.62
CA PRO A 29 6.57 -13.23 20.33
C PRO A 29 6.49 -13.42 21.85
N LYS A 30 7.23 -12.59 22.59
CA LYS A 30 7.20 -12.58 24.07
C LYS A 30 5.86 -12.10 24.59
N ASN A 31 5.27 -11.08 23.92
CA ASN A 31 4.01 -10.48 24.33
C ASN A 31 2.83 -10.95 23.45
N THR A 32 2.48 -12.22 23.56
CA THR A 32 1.33 -12.79 22.84
C THR A 32 0.00 -12.15 23.22
N LYS A 33 -0.12 -11.59 24.43
CA LYS A 33 -1.32 -10.87 24.88
C LYS A 33 -1.50 -9.59 24.04
N PHE A 34 -0.45 -8.78 23.89
CA PHE A 34 -0.49 -7.57 23.08
C PHE A 34 -0.74 -7.88 21.60
N LEU A 35 -0.14 -8.95 21.08
CA LEU A 35 -0.42 -9.43 19.72
C LEU A 35 -1.91 -9.74 19.51
N LYS A 36 -2.53 -10.45 20.45
CA LYS A 36 -3.98 -10.74 20.43
C LYS A 36 -4.81 -9.46 20.48
N GLU A 37 -4.48 -8.56 21.39
CA GLU A 37 -5.19 -7.31 21.57
C GLU A 37 -5.18 -6.48 20.28
N VAL A 38 -4.06 -6.37 19.61
CA VAL A 38 -3.91 -5.54 18.42
C VAL A 38 -4.51 -6.19 17.18
N PHE A 39 -4.19 -7.44 16.91
CA PHE A 39 -4.54 -8.05 15.62
C PHE A 39 -5.81 -8.88 15.64
N ILE A 40 -6.17 -9.45 16.79
CA ILE A 40 -7.37 -10.26 16.88
C ILE A 40 -8.55 -9.40 17.29
N TYR A 41 -8.46 -8.71 18.41
CA TYR A 41 -9.61 -7.95 18.95
C TYR A 41 -9.94 -6.71 18.11
N SER A 42 -8.97 -6.08 17.45
CA SER A 42 -9.25 -4.93 16.57
C SER A 42 -10.14 -5.26 15.38
N PHE A 43 -10.11 -6.50 14.90
CA PHE A 43 -10.90 -6.94 13.75
C PHE A 43 -12.26 -7.51 14.14
N TYR A 44 -12.40 -8.04 15.38
CA TYR A 44 -13.64 -8.65 15.84
C TYR A 44 -14.67 -7.67 16.40
N THR A 45 -14.26 -6.46 16.76
CA THR A 45 -15.09 -5.57 17.58
C THR A 45 -15.92 -4.55 16.80
N LYS A 46 -15.89 -4.53 15.47
CA LYS A 46 -16.71 -3.60 14.66
C LYS A 46 -18.22 -3.72 14.85
N LYS A 47 -18.71 -4.79 15.46
CA LYS A 47 -20.16 -5.02 15.63
C LYS A 47 -20.77 -4.55 16.96
N ARG A 48 -20.02 -4.18 17.99
CA ARG A 48 -20.56 -3.70 19.29
C ARG A 48 -19.58 -2.78 20.00
N ASN A 49 -19.97 -1.57 20.31
CA ASN A 49 -19.50 -0.60 21.31
C ASN A 49 -18.27 -1.00 22.18
N PHE A 50 -17.16 -1.43 21.55
CA PHE A 50 -15.96 -1.82 22.29
C PHE A 50 -14.86 -0.78 22.14
N ASN A 51 -14.20 -0.53 23.27
CA ASN A 51 -13.13 0.42 23.56
C ASN A 51 -12.35 0.96 22.35
N GLN A 52 -12.44 2.27 22.14
CA GLN A 52 -11.65 3.06 21.18
C GLN A 52 -10.12 2.78 21.26
N ASN A 53 -9.63 2.21 22.36
CA ASN A 53 -8.22 1.98 22.62
C ASN A 53 -7.58 0.88 21.74
N TYR A 54 -8.34 -0.14 21.31
CA TYR A 54 -7.79 -1.21 20.47
C TYR A 54 -7.50 -0.73 19.04
N SER A 55 -8.43 0.02 18.46
CA SER A 55 -8.21 0.65 17.15
C SER A 55 -7.02 1.63 17.17
N LEU A 56 -6.84 2.34 18.30
CA LEU A 56 -5.73 3.26 18.47
C LEU A 56 -4.37 2.55 18.47
N ASN A 57 -4.25 1.42 19.19
CA ASN A 57 -2.98 0.66 19.20
C ASN A 57 -2.62 0.10 17.83
N PHE A 58 -3.59 -0.40 17.07
CA PHE A 58 -3.37 -0.84 15.69
C PHE A 58 -2.86 0.30 14.80
N GLN A 59 -3.52 1.47 14.84
CA GLN A 59 -3.11 2.64 14.06
C GLN A 59 -1.72 3.16 14.45
N ARG A 60 -1.39 3.12 15.74
CA ARG A 60 -0.05 3.51 16.22
C ARG A 60 1.03 2.56 15.74
N LEU A 61 0.75 1.25 15.69
CA LEU A 61 1.68 0.27 15.14
C LEU A 61 1.81 0.40 13.62
N GLU A 62 0.71 0.66 12.90
CA GLU A 62 0.72 0.98 11.46
C GLU A 62 1.63 2.18 11.19
N PHE A 63 1.43 3.28 11.92
CA PHE A 63 2.27 4.48 11.80
C PHE A 63 3.76 4.20 12.06
N LEU A 64 4.08 3.47 13.13
CA LEU A 64 5.46 3.09 13.46
C LEU A 64 6.04 2.15 12.40
N GLY A 65 5.28 1.17 11.98
CA GLY A 65 5.70 0.17 11.01
C GLY A 65 5.96 0.75 9.63
N ASP A 66 5.15 1.70 9.16
CA ASP A 66 5.39 2.44 7.93
C ASP A 66 6.76 3.14 7.99
N ALA A 67 7.05 3.86 9.06
CA ALA A 67 8.32 4.55 9.23
C ALA A 67 9.53 3.58 9.24
N VAL A 68 9.42 2.47 9.96
CA VAL A 68 10.48 1.45 10.05
C VAL A 68 10.67 0.76 8.69
N LEU A 69 9.58 0.39 8.01
CA LEU A 69 9.63 -0.22 6.68
C LEU A 69 10.32 0.69 5.67
N ASN A 70 9.95 1.96 5.64
CA ASN A 70 10.56 2.96 4.77
C ASN A 70 12.06 3.13 5.04
N SER A 71 12.48 3.11 6.32
CA SER A 71 13.89 3.16 6.71
C SER A 71 14.68 1.95 6.19
N ILE A 72 14.17 0.73 6.41
CA ILE A 72 14.82 -0.51 5.98
C ILE A 72 14.95 -0.57 4.47
N ILE A 73 13.87 -0.22 3.74
CA ILE A 73 13.90 -0.22 2.27
C ILE A 73 14.85 0.84 1.73
N SER A 74 14.92 2.02 2.37
CA SER A 74 15.87 3.06 1.97
C SER A 74 17.31 2.58 2.13
N HIS A 75 17.65 1.97 3.27
CA HIS A 75 18.97 1.37 3.52
C HIS A 75 19.31 0.32 2.46
N PHE A 76 18.43 -0.64 2.24
CA PHE A 76 18.60 -1.67 1.21
C PHE A 76 18.83 -1.09 -0.20
N LEU A 77 18.10 -0.05 -0.59
CA LEU A 77 18.26 0.58 -1.90
C LEU A 77 19.56 1.35 -2.03
N CYS A 78 20.03 2.03 -0.98
CA CYS A 78 21.31 2.72 -0.96
C CYS A 78 22.49 1.72 -1.12
N GLU A 79 22.42 0.57 -0.44
CA GLU A 79 23.44 -0.48 -0.59
C GLU A 79 23.40 -1.13 -1.98
N LYS A 80 22.20 -1.39 -2.50
CA LYS A 80 22.03 -2.11 -3.76
C LYS A 80 22.34 -1.25 -5.00
N PHE A 81 22.16 0.06 -4.91
CA PHE A 81 22.31 1.01 -6.02
C PHE A 81 23.13 2.23 -5.61
N PRO A 82 24.42 2.08 -5.31
CA PRO A 82 25.26 3.16 -4.84
C PRO A 82 25.43 4.31 -5.86
N GLU A 83 25.21 4.01 -7.13
CA GLU A 83 25.32 4.99 -8.24
C GLU A 83 24.05 5.80 -8.49
N LYS A 84 22.89 5.39 -7.91
CA LYS A 84 21.62 6.08 -8.17
C LYS A 84 21.45 7.34 -7.35
N LYS A 85 20.87 8.36 -7.96
CA LYS A 85 20.52 9.61 -7.28
C LYS A 85 19.33 9.43 -6.35
N GLU A 86 19.23 10.32 -5.35
CA GLU A 86 18.16 10.34 -4.34
C GLU A 86 16.75 10.24 -4.97
N GLY A 87 16.46 11.00 -6.03
CA GLY A 87 15.17 10.98 -6.71
C GLY A 87 14.81 9.61 -7.29
N GLU A 88 15.78 8.89 -7.88
CA GLU A 88 15.57 7.53 -8.41
C GLU A 88 15.30 6.52 -7.29
N LEU A 89 16.06 6.59 -6.19
CA LEU A 89 15.88 5.74 -5.02
C LEU A 89 14.50 5.98 -4.38
N THR A 90 14.09 7.24 -4.28
CA THR A 90 12.76 7.61 -3.78
C THR A 90 11.63 7.07 -4.66
N GLN A 91 11.77 7.09 -5.99
CA GLN A 91 10.80 6.49 -6.91
C GLN A 91 10.72 4.97 -6.73
N ILE A 92 11.85 4.28 -6.63
CA ILE A 92 11.87 2.82 -6.43
C ILE A 92 11.23 2.49 -5.08
N ARG A 93 11.63 3.18 -4.01
CA ARG A 93 11.04 3.00 -2.68
C ARG A 93 9.53 3.18 -2.72
N SER A 94 9.04 4.26 -3.30
CA SER A 94 7.59 4.54 -3.38
C SER A 94 6.81 3.44 -4.10
N LYS A 95 7.41 2.79 -5.10
CA LYS A 95 6.81 1.64 -5.78
C LYS A 95 6.77 0.39 -4.89
N ILE A 96 7.81 0.17 -4.08
CA ILE A 96 7.86 -0.97 -3.14
C ILE A 96 6.83 -0.81 -2.03
N VAL A 97 6.76 0.38 -1.40
CA VAL A 97 5.87 0.62 -0.26
C VAL A 97 4.48 1.10 -0.65
N CYS A 98 4.16 1.22 -1.94
CA CYS A 98 2.83 1.66 -2.33
C CYS A 98 1.77 0.64 -1.88
N ARG A 99 0.60 1.15 -1.55
CA ARG A 99 -0.54 0.37 -1.07
C ARG A 99 -0.86 -0.86 -1.91
N ARG A 100 -0.83 -0.73 -3.25
CA ARG A 100 -1.07 -1.85 -4.17
C ARG A 100 -0.08 -2.97 -3.93
N ASN A 101 1.21 -2.66 -3.87
CA ASN A 101 2.26 -3.66 -3.70
C ASN A 101 2.25 -4.27 -2.29
N LEU A 102 2.04 -3.46 -1.24
CA LEU A 102 1.91 -3.98 0.12
C LEU A 102 0.71 -4.92 0.28
N ASN A 103 -0.42 -4.61 -0.36
CA ASN A 103 -1.57 -5.51 -0.39
C ASN A 103 -1.26 -6.84 -1.08
N GLU A 104 -0.55 -6.82 -2.20
CA GLU A 104 -0.14 -8.05 -2.92
C GLU A 104 0.84 -8.89 -2.09
N ILE A 105 1.81 -8.25 -1.44
CA ILE A 105 2.74 -8.93 -0.52
C ILE A 105 1.97 -9.53 0.65
N SER A 106 1.04 -8.78 1.24
CA SER A 106 0.22 -9.24 2.36
C SER A 106 -0.62 -10.47 2.02
N LYS A 107 -1.18 -10.53 0.80
CA LYS A 107 -1.87 -11.74 0.31
C LYS A 107 -0.93 -12.93 0.22
N LYS A 108 0.26 -12.75 -0.31
CA LYS A 108 1.26 -13.82 -0.43
C LYS A 108 1.77 -14.29 0.94
N LEU A 109 1.79 -13.41 1.93
CA LEU A 109 2.11 -13.75 3.32
C LEU A 109 0.92 -14.34 4.09
N THR A 110 -0.21 -14.58 3.42
CA THR A 110 -1.44 -15.11 4.03
C THR A 110 -2.00 -14.25 5.17
N ILE A 111 -1.70 -12.94 5.16
CA ILE A 111 -2.23 -12.00 6.17
C ILE A 111 -3.76 -11.95 6.14
N SER A 112 -4.39 -12.27 5.01
CA SER A 112 -5.85 -12.44 4.91
C SER A 112 -6.43 -13.48 5.86
N ASP A 113 -5.63 -14.48 6.26
CA ASP A 113 -6.09 -15.57 7.11
C ASP A 113 -6.22 -15.17 8.58
N ILE A 114 -5.70 -13.99 8.95
CA ILE A 114 -5.90 -13.37 10.27
C ILE A 114 -7.37 -12.90 10.43
N PHE A 115 -8.06 -12.64 9.30
CA PHE A 115 -9.42 -12.13 9.32
C PHE A 115 -10.42 -13.28 9.29
N PHE A 116 -11.20 -13.41 10.35
CA PHE A 116 -12.27 -14.40 10.43
C PHE A 116 -13.38 -14.15 9.40
N ASP A 117 -13.76 -12.90 9.21
CA ASP A 117 -14.75 -12.48 8.21
C ASP A 117 -14.06 -11.80 7.03
N LYS A 118 -13.98 -12.51 5.92
CA LYS A 118 -13.39 -11.99 4.67
C LYS A 118 -14.11 -10.76 4.12
N SER A 119 -15.36 -10.52 4.52
CA SER A 119 -16.09 -9.29 4.15
C SER A 119 -15.50 -8.03 4.77
N MET A 120 -14.68 -8.17 5.81
CA MET A 120 -13.96 -7.07 6.45
C MET A 120 -12.70 -6.66 5.69
N ILE A 121 -12.24 -7.45 4.72
CA ILE A 121 -11.04 -7.18 3.94
C ILE A 121 -11.35 -6.06 2.95
N SER A 122 -11.11 -4.81 3.36
CA SER A 122 -11.09 -3.65 2.46
C SER A 122 -9.78 -3.60 1.68
N GLU A 123 -9.77 -2.85 0.57
CA GLU A 123 -8.56 -2.66 -0.26
C GLU A 123 -7.32 -2.17 0.52
N ASN A 124 -7.52 -1.59 1.70
CA ASN A 124 -6.44 -0.97 2.46
C ASN A 124 -5.98 -1.81 3.66
N ILE A 125 -6.84 -2.69 4.17
CA ILE A 125 -6.60 -3.32 5.48
C ILE A 125 -5.40 -4.26 5.48
N LEU A 126 -5.13 -4.93 4.36
CA LEU A 126 -4.03 -5.91 4.28
C LEU A 126 -2.67 -5.23 4.37
N GLY A 127 -2.46 -4.14 3.62
CA GLY A 127 -1.23 -3.35 3.69
C GLY A 127 -1.03 -2.73 5.07
N ASN A 128 -2.08 -2.12 5.63
CA ASN A 128 -2.04 -1.55 6.97
C ASN A 128 -1.72 -2.60 8.04
N THR A 129 -2.23 -3.84 7.87
CA THR A 129 -1.92 -4.95 8.78
C THR A 129 -0.46 -5.38 8.67
N LEU A 130 0.12 -5.39 7.47
CA LEU A 130 1.55 -5.66 7.29
C LEU A 130 2.41 -4.59 7.97
N GLU A 131 2.08 -3.31 7.80
CA GLU A 131 2.76 -2.22 8.48
C GLU A 131 2.62 -2.35 9.99
N ALA A 132 1.42 -2.62 10.51
CA ALA A 132 1.22 -2.83 11.95
C ALA A 132 2.01 -4.04 12.50
N LEU A 133 2.15 -5.13 11.72
CA LEU A 133 3.01 -6.27 12.09
C LEU A 133 4.48 -5.87 12.17
N ILE A 134 4.98 -5.05 11.24
CA ILE A 134 6.34 -4.53 11.27
C ILE A 134 6.55 -3.65 12.50
N GLY A 135 5.58 -2.78 12.82
CA GLY A 135 5.61 -1.98 14.04
C GLY A 135 5.62 -2.84 15.32
N PHE A 136 4.85 -3.94 15.34
CA PHE A 136 4.88 -4.91 16.43
C PHE A 136 6.25 -5.60 16.55
N ILE A 137 6.84 -6.08 15.44
CA ILE A 137 8.17 -6.70 15.43
C ILE A 137 9.23 -5.73 15.98
N TYR A 138 9.12 -4.44 15.60
CA TYR A 138 10.03 -3.41 16.10
C TYR A 138 9.96 -3.26 17.63
N LEU A 139 8.78 -3.26 18.21
CA LEU A 139 8.62 -3.16 19.67
C LEU A 139 9.10 -4.43 20.40
N GLU A 140 8.99 -5.60 19.77
CA GLU A 140 9.39 -6.89 20.35
C GLU A 140 10.90 -7.14 20.26
N GLY A 141 11.50 -6.86 19.10
CA GLY A 141 12.87 -7.27 18.78
C GLY A 141 13.77 -6.17 18.24
N GLY A 142 13.25 -4.96 18.10
CA GLY A 142 14.01 -3.81 17.59
C GLY A 142 14.24 -3.84 16.08
N TYR A 143 15.08 -2.91 15.62
CA TYR A 143 15.31 -2.68 14.19
C TYR A 143 15.85 -3.91 13.46
N LYS A 144 16.79 -4.64 14.07
CA LYS A 144 17.45 -5.79 13.44
C LYS A 144 16.50 -6.94 13.13
N GLU A 145 15.53 -7.20 14.00
CA GLU A 145 14.49 -8.21 13.76
C GLU A 145 13.54 -7.76 12.64
N CYS A 146 13.18 -6.47 12.58
CA CYS A 146 12.43 -5.93 11.46
C CYS A 146 13.19 -6.06 10.14
N GLU A 147 14.45 -5.71 10.11
CA GLU A 147 15.31 -5.81 8.95
C GLU A 147 15.35 -7.25 8.44
N ASN A 148 15.61 -8.22 9.33
CA ASN A 148 15.59 -9.65 9.02
C ASN A 148 14.24 -10.09 8.45
N PHE A 149 13.13 -9.66 9.06
CA PHE A 149 11.78 -9.97 8.59
C PHE A 149 11.52 -9.38 7.20
N VAL A 150 11.81 -8.10 7.00
CA VAL A 150 11.60 -7.40 5.72
C VAL A 150 12.43 -8.05 4.61
N HIS A 151 13.70 -8.34 4.86
CA HIS A 151 14.55 -9.01 3.87
C HIS A 151 14.03 -10.41 3.52
N LYS A 152 13.80 -11.26 4.52
CA LYS A 152 13.44 -12.68 4.30
C LYS A 152 12.00 -12.87 3.81
N LYS A 153 11.06 -12.05 4.26
CA LYS A 153 9.62 -12.25 4.00
C LYS A 153 9.03 -11.29 2.96
N ILE A 154 9.69 -10.17 2.69
CA ILE A 154 9.18 -9.16 1.78
C ILE A 154 10.10 -8.99 0.55
N LEU A 155 11.34 -8.54 0.76
CA LEU A 155 12.22 -8.15 -0.33
C LEU A 155 12.63 -9.33 -1.20
N HIS A 156 13.29 -10.34 -0.63
CA HIS A 156 13.81 -11.47 -1.41
C HIS A 156 12.72 -12.26 -2.15
N PRO A 157 11.61 -12.65 -1.53
CA PRO A 157 10.64 -13.52 -2.21
C PRO A 157 9.64 -12.76 -3.08
N HIS A 158 9.42 -11.44 -2.87
CA HIS A 158 8.26 -10.76 -3.45
C HIS A 158 8.57 -9.48 -4.20
N VAL A 159 9.77 -8.91 -4.07
CA VAL A 159 10.14 -7.64 -4.69
C VAL A 159 11.11 -7.87 -5.84
N ASN A 160 10.59 -7.85 -7.06
CA ASN A 160 11.43 -7.79 -8.26
C ASN A 160 11.63 -6.32 -8.64
N ILE A 161 12.80 -5.77 -8.29
CA ILE A 161 13.09 -4.34 -8.49
C ILE A 161 13.15 -3.97 -9.97
N GLU A 162 13.72 -4.81 -10.83
CA GLU A 162 13.80 -4.55 -12.28
C GLU A 162 12.41 -4.44 -12.89
N LYS A 163 11.50 -5.35 -12.52
CA LYS A 163 10.09 -5.26 -12.90
C LYS A 163 9.45 -3.98 -12.41
N LEU A 164 9.65 -3.64 -11.13
CA LEU A 164 9.09 -2.43 -10.52
C LEU A 164 9.63 -1.15 -11.16
N GLN A 165 10.90 -1.09 -11.54
CA GLN A 165 11.48 0.05 -12.24
C GLN A 165 10.77 0.32 -13.56
N ASN A 166 10.49 -0.73 -14.31
CA ASN A 166 9.86 -0.65 -15.64
C ASN A 166 8.34 -0.51 -15.59
N GLU A 167 7.71 -0.75 -14.46
CA GLU A 167 6.26 -0.67 -14.30
C GLU A 167 5.80 0.76 -14.03
N ILE A 168 4.79 1.21 -14.78
CA ILE A 168 4.19 2.52 -14.59
C ILE A 168 3.08 2.41 -13.54
N PHE A 169 3.35 2.94 -12.35
CA PHE A 169 2.39 2.95 -11.24
C PHE A 169 1.38 4.08 -11.34
N SER A 170 1.77 5.21 -11.93
CA SER A 170 0.89 6.33 -12.23
C SER A 170 1.31 6.98 -13.53
N TYR A 171 0.41 7.03 -14.49
CA TYR A 171 0.62 7.73 -15.75
C TYR A 171 0.69 9.24 -15.54
N LYS A 172 0.00 9.77 -14.52
CA LYS A 172 0.08 11.18 -14.15
C LYS A 172 1.49 11.53 -13.66
N VAL A 173 2.07 10.74 -12.77
CA VAL A 173 3.46 10.96 -12.31
C VAL A 173 4.42 10.83 -13.49
N TRP A 174 4.28 9.79 -14.31
CA TRP A 174 5.14 9.58 -15.48
C TRP A 174 5.11 10.78 -16.44
N ILE A 175 3.92 11.28 -16.79
CA ILE A 175 3.81 12.40 -17.76
C ILE A 175 4.33 13.72 -17.18
N LEU A 176 4.18 13.93 -15.86
CA LEU A 176 4.79 15.06 -15.14
C LEU A 176 6.32 15.05 -15.24
N GLU A 177 6.93 13.91 -14.91
CA GLU A 177 8.38 13.74 -14.95
C GLU A 177 8.91 13.85 -16.38
N TRP A 178 8.23 13.22 -17.35
CA TRP A 178 8.57 13.30 -18.76
C TRP A 178 8.51 14.76 -19.26
N SER A 179 7.46 15.51 -18.93
CA SER A 179 7.32 16.90 -19.34
C SER A 179 8.37 17.81 -18.71
N GLN A 180 8.69 17.60 -17.42
CA GLN A 180 9.78 18.34 -16.74
C GLN A 180 11.13 18.08 -17.41
N LYS A 181 11.45 16.82 -17.73
CA LYS A 181 12.68 16.44 -18.42
C LYS A 181 12.81 17.08 -19.80
N ASN A 182 11.69 17.24 -20.51
CA ASN A 182 11.64 17.83 -21.86
C ASN A 182 11.34 19.34 -21.83
N LYS A 183 11.19 19.95 -20.64
CA LYS A 183 10.85 21.38 -20.46
C LYS A 183 9.52 21.77 -21.12
N PHE A 184 8.54 20.89 -21.12
CA PHE A 184 7.19 21.14 -21.64
C PHE A 184 6.25 21.60 -20.54
N PHE A 185 5.36 22.54 -20.88
CA PHE A 185 4.30 22.98 -19.99
C PHE A 185 3.08 22.09 -20.13
N ILE A 186 2.61 21.60 -18.99
CA ILE A 186 1.40 20.78 -18.94
C ILE A 186 0.33 21.44 -18.10
N ASN A 187 -0.91 21.17 -18.45
CA ASN A 187 -2.05 21.67 -17.69
C ASN A 187 -3.11 20.58 -17.52
N PHE A 188 -3.65 20.46 -16.30
CA PHE A 188 -4.82 19.67 -15.98
C PHE A 188 -5.96 20.59 -15.55
N LYS A 189 -7.06 20.57 -16.28
CA LYS A 189 -8.32 21.21 -15.86
C LYS A 189 -9.33 20.12 -15.50
N THR A 190 -9.81 20.10 -14.27
CA THR A 190 -10.74 19.07 -13.79
C THR A 190 -12.05 19.71 -13.38
N PHE A 191 -13.14 19.20 -13.94
CA PHE A 191 -14.50 19.63 -13.67
C PHE A 191 -15.24 18.51 -12.94
N ARG A 192 -16.12 18.90 -12.05
CA ARG A 192 -17.06 18.00 -11.42
C ARG A 192 -18.38 18.07 -12.21
N GLU A 193 -18.90 16.92 -12.63
CA GLU A 193 -20.19 16.79 -13.27
C GLU A 193 -21.12 15.96 -12.38
N ASP A 194 -22.23 16.55 -11.96
CA ASP A 194 -23.25 15.84 -11.21
C ASP A 194 -24.25 15.25 -12.22
N GLN A 195 -24.21 13.93 -12.41
CA GLN A 195 -25.23 13.23 -13.23
C GLN A 195 -26.47 12.89 -12.38
N ASN A 196 -27.64 12.94 -13.01
CA ASN A 196 -28.92 12.52 -12.41
C ASN A 196 -28.76 11.13 -11.74
N GLN A 197 -29.18 10.98 -10.47
CA GLN A 197 -29.09 9.80 -9.62
C GLN A 197 -27.88 9.72 -8.69
N ASN A 198 -27.42 10.81 -8.05
CA ASN A 198 -26.37 10.81 -7.01
C ASN A 198 -25.01 10.25 -7.43
N LYS A 199 -24.69 10.16 -8.71
CA LYS A 199 -23.39 9.72 -9.18
C LYS A 199 -22.52 10.90 -9.58
N ILE A 200 -21.53 11.20 -8.74
CA ILE A 200 -20.55 12.25 -9.03
C ILE A 200 -19.51 11.70 -9.99
N ILE A 201 -19.30 12.38 -11.10
CA ILE A 201 -18.27 12.09 -12.10
C ILE A 201 -17.34 13.29 -12.23
N TYR A 202 -16.06 13.00 -12.42
CA TYR A 202 -15.05 14.02 -12.69
C TYR A 202 -14.56 13.88 -14.12
N LEU A 203 -14.53 14.98 -14.86
CA LEU A 203 -13.92 15.09 -16.17
C LEU A 203 -12.61 15.89 -16.05
N SER A 204 -11.50 15.32 -16.51
CA SER A 204 -10.22 16.01 -16.58
C SER A 204 -9.77 16.19 -18.01
N GLU A 205 -9.45 17.40 -18.38
CA GLU A 205 -8.78 17.77 -19.62
C GLU A 205 -7.29 17.96 -19.34
N PHE A 206 -6.45 17.34 -20.14
CA PHE A 206 -5.01 17.43 -20.08
C PHE A 206 -4.45 17.97 -21.38
N THR A 207 -3.51 18.91 -21.30
CA THR A 207 -2.88 19.53 -22.48
C THR A 207 -1.36 19.63 -22.31
N ILE A 208 -0.64 19.42 -23.43
CA ILE A 208 0.77 19.77 -23.61
C ILE A 208 0.82 20.66 -24.85
N SER A 209 1.01 21.96 -24.64
CA SER A 209 0.90 22.96 -25.72
C SER A 209 1.95 22.75 -26.80
N GLU A 210 3.19 22.49 -26.42
CA GLU A 210 4.35 22.35 -27.32
C GLU A 210 4.26 21.15 -28.26
N CYS A 211 3.54 20.11 -27.85
CA CYS A 211 3.33 18.89 -28.65
C CYS A 211 1.95 18.80 -29.29
N GLY A 212 1.06 19.78 -29.05
CA GLY A 212 -0.33 19.75 -29.51
C GLY A 212 -1.14 18.57 -28.93
N ILE A 213 -0.71 18.01 -27.81
CA ILE A 213 -1.38 16.85 -27.18
C ILE A 213 -2.52 17.34 -26.30
N GLN A 214 -3.73 16.87 -26.61
CA GLN A 214 -4.92 17.10 -25.80
C GLN A 214 -5.61 15.78 -25.53
N THR A 215 -5.94 15.50 -24.27
CA THR A 215 -6.65 14.29 -23.87
C THR A 215 -7.69 14.56 -22.79
N LYS A 216 -8.71 13.68 -22.72
CA LYS A 216 -9.76 13.76 -21.70
C LYS A 216 -9.86 12.45 -20.94
N GLY A 217 -10.02 12.55 -19.63
CA GLY A 217 -10.21 11.41 -18.73
C GLY A 217 -11.46 11.58 -17.87
N ILE A 218 -12.17 10.50 -17.64
CA ILE A 218 -13.36 10.46 -16.77
C ILE A 218 -13.07 9.51 -15.61
N GLY A 219 -13.52 9.87 -14.42
CA GLY A 219 -13.32 9.05 -13.23
C GLY A 219 -14.28 9.38 -12.09
N SER A 220 -14.40 8.49 -11.13
CA SER A 220 -15.19 8.65 -9.91
C SER A 220 -14.56 9.59 -8.87
N SER A 221 -13.38 10.15 -9.15
CA SER A 221 -12.70 11.17 -8.36
C SER A 221 -11.78 11.99 -9.26
N LYS A 222 -11.40 13.19 -8.80
CA LYS A 222 -10.41 14.05 -9.46
C LYS A 222 -9.14 13.28 -9.82
N LYS A 223 -8.59 12.53 -8.86
CA LYS A 223 -7.38 11.72 -9.06
C LYS A 223 -7.55 10.68 -10.17
N LYS A 224 -8.68 9.97 -10.22
CA LYS A 224 -8.94 8.95 -11.24
C LYS A 224 -9.15 9.54 -12.64
N SER A 225 -9.82 10.69 -12.74
CA SER A 225 -10.03 11.35 -14.04
C SER A 225 -8.73 11.89 -14.62
N GLU A 226 -7.88 12.51 -13.78
CA GLU A 226 -6.56 12.99 -14.18
C GLU A 226 -5.62 11.84 -14.59
N GLU A 227 -5.64 10.72 -13.87
CA GLU A 227 -4.88 9.51 -14.21
C GLU A 227 -5.31 8.94 -15.57
N MET A 228 -6.60 8.92 -15.87
CA MET A 228 -7.13 8.47 -17.16
C MET A 228 -6.74 9.41 -18.31
N ALA A 229 -6.78 10.72 -18.10
CA ALA A 229 -6.30 11.70 -19.08
C ALA A 229 -4.80 11.53 -19.36
N ALA A 230 -3.99 11.42 -18.31
CA ALA A 230 -2.55 11.19 -18.39
C ALA A 230 -2.21 9.86 -19.09
N LYS A 231 -2.97 8.80 -18.83
CA LYS A 231 -2.79 7.50 -19.50
C LYS A 231 -2.95 7.62 -21.01
N LYS A 232 -3.97 8.34 -21.48
CA LYS A 232 -4.15 8.56 -22.92
C LYS A 232 -2.99 9.40 -23.51
N ALA A 233 -2.56 10.44 -22.81
CA ALA A 233 -1.43 11.25 -23.22
C ALA A 233 -0.13 10.41 -23.31
N TYR A 234 0.13 9.55 -22.33
CA TYR A 234 1.26 8.62 -22.35
C TYR A 234 1.31 7.80 -23.64
N PHE A 235 0.20 7.19 -24.05
CA PHE A 235 0.18 6.40 -25.27
C PHE A 235 0.41 7.23 -26.55
N ILE A 236 -0.03 8.50 -26.57
CA ILE A 236 0.25 9.42 -27.67
C ILE A 236 1.75 9.74 -27.72
N VAL A 237 2.34 10.11 -26.59
CA VAL A 237 3.78 10.37 -26.47
C VAL A 237 4.61 9.17 -26.93
N GLN A 238 4.26 7.96 -26.47
CA GLN A 238 4.97 6.75 -26.87
C GLN A 238 4.91 6.47 -28.38
N LYS A 239 3.77 6.79 -29.02
CA LYS A 239 3.64 6.66 -30.48
C LYS A 239 4.43 7.71 -31.25
N GLN A 240 4.50 8.92 -30.74
CA GLN A 240 5.26 10.01 -31.37
C GLN A 240 6.77 9.79 -31.22
N CYS A 241 7.24 9.39 -30.05
CA CYS A 241 8.67 9.06 -29.85
C CYS A 241 9.13 7.89 -30.72
N LYS A 242 8.29 6.88 -31.01
CA LYS A 242 8.62 5.78 -31.92
C LYS A 242 8.68 6.15 -33.40
N LYS A 243 8.16 7.33 -33.79
CA LYS A 243 8.26 7.82 -35.18
C LYS A 243 9.51 8.68 -35.43
N ILE A 244 10.27 8.99 -34.37
CA ILE A 244 11.45 9.88 -34.44
C ILE A 244 12.75 9.04 -34.32
N LEU A 245 12.63 7.75 -33.96
CA LEU A 245 13.69 6.74 -33.98
C LEU A 245 13.52 5.82 -35.20
#